data_13134c9cd7e33e7bc611af27bcdb9f0c
#
_entry.id   13134c9cd7e33e7bc611af27bcdb9f0c
#
_cell.length_a   1.000
_cell.length_b   1.000
_cell.length_c   1.000
_cell.angle_alpha   90.00
_cell.angle_beta   90.00
_cell.angle_gamma   90.00
#
_symmetry.space_group_name_H-M   'P 1'
#
loop_
_entity.id
_entity.type
_entity.pdbx_description
1 polymer ?
#
loop_
_entity_poly.entity_id
_entity_poly.type
_entity_poly.pdbx_seq_one_letter_code
_entity_poly.pdbx_strand_id
1 'polypeptide(L)'
;MTAATLVLTAALATWQGEIETAGGVPLLVAEVEYSEADHTFRLPGEVKGRELFVEYLRQPAFVAQFHQMYAAMVHHRVEGQEAYLIMVNGEKEKEWEGYEEAILAHEFGHAWIKAHGFPTPRFQNDGWSCVSIHTADITQHVLIRAELDRRGIDHKTFWQTTVGKAITQAEKGQTLWTDTGCSKVAVAAQLVDIRLGLPSFREPYEAIVRKQLPVVLPVVDRLVKYLGDVDLWDKGQHRQALQTVFAELKALGEGQTKD
;
A
#
# COMPACT_ATOMS: atom_id res chain seq x y z
N MET A 1 -21.60 14.66 -12.87
CA MET A 1 -21.61 13.83 -11.65
C MET A 1 -21.12 14.73 -10.53
N THR A 2 -21.86 14.85 -9.44
CA THR A 2 -21.42 15.61 -8.25
C THR A 2 -20.33 14.80 -7.58
N ALA A 3 -19.12 15.36 -7.44
CA ALA A 3 -18.04 14.74 -6.67
C ALA A 3 -18.59 14.41 -5.27
N ALA A 4 -18.56 13.16 -4.91
CA ALA A 4 -18.89 12.75 -3.55
C ALA A 4 -17.81 13.35 -2.63
N THR A 5 -18.21 14.22 -1.72
CA THR A 5 -17.28 14.74 -0.72
C THR A 5 -16.96 13.59 0.22
N LEU A 6 -15.71 13.11 0.22
CA LEU A 6 -15.23 12.13 1.19
C LEU A 6 -15.47 12.66 2.61
N VAL A 7 -16.41 12.04 3.31
CA VAL A 7 -16.74 12.40 4.69
C VAL A 7 -15.95 11.49 5.62
N LEU A 8 -15.02 12.09 6.36
CA LEU A 8 -14.27 11.34 7.37
C LEU A 8 -15.19 10.93 8.52
N THR A 9 -15.11 9.67 8.93
CA THR A 9 -15.75 9.22 10.18
C THR A 9 -15.10 9.89 11.39
N ALA A 10 -15.78 9.89 12.53
CA ALA A 10 -15.23 10.46 13.75
C ALA A 10 -13.91 9.78 14.17
N ALA A 11 -13.78 8.48 13.91
CA ALA A 11 -12.55 7.73 14.17
C ALA A 11 -11.38 8.24 13.31
N LEU A 12 -11.60 8.42 12.00
CA LEU A 12 -10.58 8.94 11.09
C LEU A 12 -10.24 10.39 11.38
N ALA A 13 -11.22 11.24 11.72
CA ALA A 13 -10.97 12.63 12.09
C ALA A 13 -10.10 12.75 13.36
N THR A 14 -10.34 11.88 14.34
CA THR A 14 -9.48 11.82 15.55
C THR A 14 -8.07 11.36 15.19
N TRP A 15 -7.94 10.34 14.36
CA TRP A 15 -6.64 9.83 13.94
C TRP A 15 -5.87 10.85 13.10
N GLN A 16 -6.56 11.60 12.24
CA GLN A 16 -5.96 12.73 11.52
C GLN A 16 -5.28 13.72 12.48
N GLY A 17 -5.99 14.16 13.53
CA GLY A 17 -5.44 15.09 14.50
C GLY A 17 -4.21 14.53 15.25
N GLU A 18 -4.19 13.23 15.56
CA GLU A 18 -3.02 12.56 16.14
C GLU A 18 -1.82 12.57 15.18
N ILE A 19 -2.06 12.25 13.89
CA ILE A 19 -1.02 12.23 12.84
C ILE A 19 -0.43 13.64 12.64
N GLU A 20 -1.29 14.65 12.50
CA GLU A 20 -0.86 16.04 12.33
C GLU A 20 -0.07 16.54 13.53
N THR A 21 -0.50 16.18 14.74
CA THR A 21 0.22 16.53 15.98
C THR A 21 1.59 15.87 16.05
N ALA A 22 1.68 14.57 15.74
CA ALA A 22 2.93 13.83 15.81
C ALA A 22 3.91 14.20 14.68
N GLY A 23 3.39 14.45 13.48
CA GLY A 23 4.19 14.77 12.29
C GLY A 23 4.54 16.25 12.16
N GLY A 24 3.80 17.13 12.84
CA GLY A 24 3.97 18.59 12.72
C GLY A 24 3.58 19.17 11.37
N VAL A 25 2.89 18.40 10.53
CA VAL A 25 2.45 18.81 9.18
C VAL A 25 1.00 18.38 8.95
N PRO A 26 0.23 19.11 8.10
CA PRO A 26 -1.16 18.76 7.83
C PRO A 26 -1.27 17.43 7.07
N LEU A 27 -2.37 16.74 7.31
CA LEU A 27 -2.81 15.58 6.52
C LEU A 27 -4.01 16.02 5.65
N LEU A 28 -3.83 15.96 4.35
CA LEU A 28 -4.81 16.40 3.38
C LEU A 28 -5.32 15.19 2.61
N VAL A 29 -6.64 15.13 2.41
CA VAL A 29 -7.31 14.02 1.69
C VAL A 29 -8.04 14.59 0.50
N ALA A 30 -7.90 13.95 -0.66
CA ALA A 30 -8.63 14.31 -1.87
C ALA A 30 -8.98 13.07 -2.70
N GLU A 31 -10.17 13.05 -3.25
CA GLU A 31 -10.51 12.19 -4.36
C GLU A 31 -9.97 12.80 -5.65
N VAL A 32 -9.44 11.97 -6.54
CA VAL A 32 -8.90 12.40 -7.82
C VAL A 32 -9.50 11.59 -8.97
N GLU A 33 -9.73 12.26 -10.09
CA GLU A 33 -10.31 11.67 -11.29
C GLU A 33 -9.24 11.58 -12.39
N TYR A 34 -9.19 10.45 -13.09
CA TYR A 34 -8.31 10.30 -14.24
C TYR A 34 -8.89 10.99 -15.46
N SER A 35 -8.05 11.65 -16.25
CA SER A 35 -8.41 12.28 -17.52
C SER A 35 -7.77 11.50 -18.66
N GLU A 36 -8.57 10.79 -19.44
CA GLU A 36 -8.13 10.07 -20.63
C GLU A 36 -7.55 11.01 -21.70
N ALA A 37 -8.00 12.27 -21.73
CA ALA A 37 -7.59 13.23 -22.75
C ALA A 37 -6.12 13.64 -22.67
N ASP A 38 -5.58 13.71 -21.46
CA ASP A 38 -4.20 14.15 -21.19
C ASP A 38 -3.40 13.15 -20.35
N HIS A 39 -3.98 11.99 -20.05
CA HIS A 39 -3.37 10.92 -19.26
C HIS A 39 -2.84 11.40 -17.91
N THR A 40 -3.62 12.25 -17.23
CA THR A 40 -3.27 12.79 -15.90
C THR A 40 -4.41 12.59 -14.91
N PHE A 41 -4.10 12.71 -13.61
CA PHE A 41 -5.13 12.82 -12.59
C PHE A 41 -5.46 14.30 -12.31
N ARG A 42 -6.73 14.58 -12.02
CA ARG A 42 -7.26 15.92 -11.72
C ARG A 42 -7.98 15.91 -10.39
N LEU A 43 -7.98 17.06 -9.73
CA LEU A 43 -8.76 17.30 -8.53
C LEU A 43 -10.12 17.88 -8.94
N PRO A 44 -11.23 17.20 -8.67
CA PRO A 44 -12.54 17.79 -8.84
C PRO A 44 -12.80 18.85 -7.77
N GLY A 45 -13.41 19.97 -8.19
CA GLY A 45 -13.85 21.01 -7.25
C GLY A 45 -12.75 21.75 -6.49
N GLU A 46 -13.13 22.31 -5.34
CA GLU A 46 -12.22 22.99 -4.41
C GLU A 46 -11.65 21.98 -3.40
N VAL A 47 -10.33 21.92 -3.33
CA VAL A 47 -9.59 21.03 -2.42
C VAL A 47 -8.58 21.84 -1.64
N LYS A 48 -8.55 21.68 -0.31
CA LYS A 48 -7.55 22.31 0.56
C LYS A 48 -6.14 21.84 0.18
N GLY A 49 -5.21 22.78 -0.02
CA GLY A 49 -3.83 22.44 -0.43
C GLY A 49 -3.73 21.94 -1.86
N ARG A 50 -4.63 22.38 -2.74
CA ARG A 50 -4.72 21.96 -4.15
C ARG A 50 -3.38 21.98 -4.87
N GLU A 51 -2.57 22.99 -4.64
CA GLU A 51 -1.26 23.19 -5.25
C GLU A 51 -0.30 22.02 -4.99
N LEU A 52 -0.30 21.47 -3.77
CA LEU A 52 0.53 20.33 -3.39
C LEU A 52 0.13 19.05 -4.15
N PHE A 53 -1.18 18.82 -4.27
CA PHE A 53 -1.69 17.67 -5.03
C PHE A 53 -1.36 17.79 -6.52
N VAL A 54 -1.63 18.97 -7.12
CA VAL A 54 -1.47 19.18 -8.57
C VAL A 54 -0.04 18.96 -9.00
N GLU A 55 0.94 19.36 -8.21
CA GLU A 55 2.34 19.14 -8.52
C GLU A 55 2.66 17.64 -8.55
N TYR A 56 2.16 16.87 -7.57
CA TYR A 56 2.40 15.43 -7.50
C TYR A 56 1.66 14.66 -8.61
N LEU A 57 0.41 15.02 -8.89
CA LEU A 57 -0.43 14.38 -9.90
C LEU A 57 0.05 14.57 -11.34
N ARG A 58 1.01 15.47 -11.57
CA ARG A 58 1.65 15.69 -12.87
C ARG A 58 2.88 14.81 -13.10
N GLN A 59 3.36 14.08 -12.11
CA GLN A 59 4.54 13.23 -12.23
C GLN A 59 4.20 11.95 -13.01
N PRO A 60 4.78 11.70 -14.20
CA PRO A 60 4.38 10.55 -15.03
C PRO A 60 4.57 9.20 -14.33
N ALA A 61 5.62 9.05 -13.53
CA ALA A 61 5.89 7.83 -12.78
C ALA A 61 4.80 7.54 -11.74
N PHE A 62 4.30 8.58 -11.06
CA PHE A 62 3.19 8.45 -10.13
C PHE A 62 1.90 8.09 -10.85
N VAL A 63 1.56 8.80 -11.93
CA VAL A 63 0.34 8.58 -12.71
C VAL A 63 0.25 7.12 -13.17
N ALA A 64 1.33 6.57 -13.74
CA ALA A 64 1.38 5.20 -14.24
C ALA A 64 1.14 4.16 -13.13
N GLN A 65 1.61 4.40 -11.91
CA GLN A 65 1.42 3.50 -10.76
C GLN A 65 0.05 3.69 -10.13
N PHE A 66 -0.36 4.93 -9.89
CA PHE A 66 -1.58 5.27 -9.17
C PHE A 66 -2.85 4.82 -9.91
N HIS A 67 -2.79 4.72 -11.23
CA HIS A 67 -3.88 4.17 -12.04
C HIS A 67 -4.24 2.71 -11.65
N GLN A 68 -3.32 1.98 -11.03
CA GLN A 68 -3.55 0.62 -10.55
C GLN A 68 -3.97 0.56 -9.06
N MET A 69 -3.90 1.68 -8.33
CA MET A 69 -4.16 1.74 -6.89
C MET A 69 -5.55 2.27 -6.58
N TYR A 70 -6.11 1.89 -5.43
CA TYR A 70 -7.35 2.47 -4.90
C TYR A 70 -7.09 3.82 -4.23
N ALA A 71 -5.99 3.93 -3.52
CA ALA A 71 -5.53 5.14 -2.89
C ALA A 71 -4.00 5.12 -2.76
N ALA A 72 -3.41 6.26 -2.42
CA ALA A 72 -2.00 6.37 -2.10
C ALA A 72 -1.74 7.50 -1.11
N MET A 73 -0.89 7.26 -0.14
CA MET A 73 -0.34 8.27 0.75
C MET A 73 1.07 8.67 0.32
N VAL A 74 1.29 9.98 0.19
CA VAL A 74 2.62 10.53 -0.08
C VAL A 74 2.94 11.63 0.92
N HIS A 75 4.21 11.73 1.29
CA HIS A 75 4.74 12.86 2.06
C HIS A 75 5.41 13.81 1.07
N HIS A 76 4.82 14.98 0.89
CA HIS A 76 5.20 15.93 -0.16
C HIS A 76 5.68 17.25 0.43
N ARG A 77 6.71 17.82 -0.17
CA ARG A 77 7.28 19.11 0.22
C ARG A 77 7.54 19.95 -1.03
N VAL A 78 6.92 21.13 -1.07
CA VAL A 78 7.03 22.09 -2.16
C VAL A 78 7.15 23.50 -1.60
N GLU A 79 8.12 24.29 -2.06
CA GLU A 79 8.30 25.71 -1.71
C GLU A 79 8.21 26.02 -0.21
N GLY A 80 8.66 25.09 0.63
CA GLY A 80 8.61 25.21 2.08
C GLY A 80 7.29 24.78 2.73
N GLN A 81 6.29 24.44 1.95
CA GLN A 81 5.08 23.76 2.43
C GLN A 81 5.30 22.26 2.46
N GLU A 82 4.82 21.60 3.51
CA GLU A 82 4.97 20.17 3.72
C GLU A 82 3.65 19.58 4.19
N ALA A 83 3.25 18.44 3.63
CA ALA A 83 2.00 17.77 4.00
C ALA A 83 2.08 16.26 3.75
N TYR A 84 1.24 15.51 4.47
CA TYR A 84 0.83 14.17 4.06
C TYR A 84 -0.37 14.32 3.13
N LEU A 85 -0.25 13.78 1.91
CA LEU A 85 -1.32 13.81 0.92
C LEU A 85 -1.88 12.41 0.75
N ILE A 86 -3.17 12.25 0.95
CA ILE A 86 -3.88 11.02 0.63
C ILE A 86 -4.75 11.28 -0.59
N MET A 87 -4.51 10.53 -1.64
CA MET A 87 -5.26 10.58 -2.88
C MET A 87 -6.08 9.31 -3.03
N VAL A 88 -7.38 9.44 -3.23
CA VAL A 88 -8.30 8.32 -3.50
C VAL A 88 -8.64 8.32 -4.99
N ASN A 89 -8.49 7.17 -5.63
CA ASN A 89 -8.72 7.03 -7.06
C ASN A 89 -10.20 6.85 -7.36
N GLY A 90 -10.87 7.92 -7.80
CA GLY A 90 -12.30 7.93 -8.12
C GLY A 90 -12.66 7.02 -9.30
N GLU A 91 -11.72 6.73 -10.23
CA GLU A 91 -11.96 5.78 -11.32
C GLU A 91 -12.30 4.38 -10.83
N LYS A 92 -11.85 4.05 -9.60
CA LYS A 92 -12.08 2.77 -8.97
C LYS A 92 -13.22 2.77 -7.96
N GLU A 93 -14.02 3.84 -7.89
CA GLU A 93 -15.11 4.01 -6.93
C GLU A 93 -16.01 2.76 -6.82
N LYS A 94 -16.42 2.20 -7.95
CA LYS A 94 -17.26 0.99 -7.98
C LYS A 94 -16.61 -0.26 -7.39
N GLU A 95 -15.28 -0.28 -7.28
CA GLU A 95 -14.54 -1.41 -6.73
C GLU A 95 -14.41 -1.30 -5.21
N TRP A 96 -14.45 -0.09 -4.66
CA TRP A 96 -14.28 0.18 -3.24
C TRP A 96 -15.52 0.82 -2.56
N GLU A 97 -16.61 1.03 -3.29
CA GLU A 97 -17.89 1.51 -2.74
C GLU A 97 -18.30 0.68 -1.53
N GLY A 98 -18.57 1.35 -0.41
CA GLY A 98 -18.87 0.72 0.89
C GLY A 98 -17.64 0.29 1.70
N TYR A 99 -16.43 0.56 1.22
CA TYR A 99 -15.15 0.29 1.92
C TYR A 99 -14.28 1.54 2.09
N GLU A 100 -14.87 2.74 1.94
CA GLU A 100 -14.19 4.03 1.96
C GLU A 100 -13.37 4.21 3.23
N GLU A 101 -13.96 3.85 4.39
CA GLU A 101 -13.27 3.94 5.68
C GLU A 101 -12.04 3.03 5.73
N ALA A 102 -12.15 1.80 5.24
CA ALA A 102 -11.05 0.83 5.25
C ALA A 102 -9.87 1.31 4.38
N ILE A 103 -10.17 1.85 3.19
CA ILE A 103 -9.16 2.36 2.26
C ILE A 103 -8.48 3.60 2.84
N LEU A 104 -9.27 4.58 3.30
CA LEU A 104 -8.72 5.77 3.93
C LEU A 104 -7.89 5.43 5.17
N ALA A 105 -8.41 4.56 6.04
CA ALA A 105 -7.71 4.15 7.24
C ALA A 105 -6.37 3.46 6.94
N HIS A 106 -6.29 2.69 5.86
CA HIS A 106 -5.02 2.11 5.40
C HIS A 106 -3.99 3.19 5.08
N GLU A 107 -4.37 4.20 4.31
CA GLU A 107 -3.49 5.33 3.95
C GLU A 107 -3.14 6.21 5.15
N PHE A 108 -4.09 6.40 6.08
CA PHE A 108 -3.82 7.05 7.38
C PHE A 108 -2.75 6.27 8.17
N GLY A 109 -2.76 4.94 8.09
CA GLY A 109 -1.73 4.10 8.70
C GLY A 109 -0.33 4.40 8.16
N HIS A 110 -0.17 4.57 6.85
CA HIS A 110 1.10 4.98 6.24
C HIS A 110 1.56 6.37 6.72
N ALA A 111 0.62 7.33 6.79
CA ALA A 111 0.91 8.66 7.32
C ALA A 111 1.30 8.60 8.81
N TRP A 112 0.62 7.78 9.61
CA TRP A 112 0.89 7.58 11.02
C TRP A 112 2.31 7.02 11.26
N ILE A 113 2.71 5.99 10.50
CA ILE A 113 4.07 5.43 10.53
C ILE A 113 5.10 6.52 10.27
N LYS A 114 4.87 7.33 9.25
CA LYS A 114 5.75 8.43 8.88
C LYS A 114 5.83 9.49 9.96
N ALA A 115 4.67 9.93 10.48
CA ALA A 115 4.55 10.94 11.52
C ALA A 115 5.25 10.54 12.82
N HIS A 116 5.23 9.23 13.15
CA HIS A 116 5.92 8.70 14.31
C HIS A 116 7.40 8.40 14.09
N GLY A 117 7.95 8.76 12.92
CA GLY A 117 9.37 8.65 12.61
C GLY A 117 9.86 7.21 12.45
N PHE A 118 9.00 6.28 12.05
CA PHE A 118 9.45 4.97 11.61
C PHE A 118 10.23 5.11 10.30
N PRO A 119 11.30 4.32 10.11
CA PRO A 119 12.01 4.30 8.86
C PRO A 119 11.11 3.92 7.69
N THR A 120 11.28 4.57 6.55
CA THR A 120 10.61 4.23 5.29
C THR A 120 11.67 4.03 4.21
N PRO A 121 11.46 3.14 3.23
CA PRO A 121 12.37 3.02 2.11
C PRO A 121 12.48 4.36 1.39
N ARG A 122 13.68 4.68 0.91
CA ARG A 122 13.84 5.78 -0.03
C ARG A 122 13.68 5.21 -1.44
N PHE A 123 12.75 5.76 -2.20
CA PHE A 123 12.64 5.44 -3.61
C PHE A 123 13.89 5.98 -4.32
N GLN A 124 14.67 5.09 -4.91
CA GLN A 124 15.78 5.46 -5.79
C GLN A 124 15.27 5.32 -7.23
N ASN A 125 15.67 6.25 -8.10
CA ASN A 125 15.26 6.28 -9.51
C ASN A 125 15.92 5.19 -10.38
N ASP A 126 16.37 4.11 -9.78
CA ASP A 126 17.21 3.07 -10.39
C ASP A 126 16.44 1.83 -10.90
N GLY A 127 15.15 1.95 -11.11
CA GLY A 127 14.31 0.83 -11.59
C GLY A 127 13.84 -0.15 -10.51
N TRP A 128 14.20 0.06 -9.25
CA TRP A 128 13.81 -0.77 -8.10
C TRP A 128 12.61 -0.24 -7.31
N SER A 129 11.85 0.71 -7.86
CA SER A 129 10.66 1.28 -7.21
C SER A 129 9.66 0.21 -6.75
N CYS A 130 9.44 -0.82 -7.58
CA CYS A 130 8.57 -1.95 -7.25
C CYS A 130 9.04 -2.68 -5.97
N VAL A 131 10.33 -2.99 -5.85
CA VAL A 131 10.89 -3.64 -4.66
C VAL A 131 10.75 -2.75 -3.43
N SER A 132 11.00 -1.44 -3.57
CA SER A 132 10.89 -0.49 -2.47
C SER A 132 9.47 -0.34 -1.95
N ILE A 133 8.47 -0.28 -2.86
CA ILE A 133 7.05 -0.23 -2.50
C ILE A 133 6.67 -1.47 -1.71
N HIS A 134 6.91 -2.66 -2.24
CA HIS A 134 6.51 -3.90 -1.59
C HIS A 134 7.32 -4.22 -0.33
N THR A 135 8.55 -3.69 -0.22
CA THR A 135 9.29 -3.74 1.05
C THR A 135 8.59 -2.91 2.13
N ALA A 136 8.15 -1.70 1.77
CA ALA A 136 7.38 -0.87 2.68
C ALA A 136 6.07 -1.57 3.09
N ASP A 137 5.33 -2.07 2.12
CA ASP A 137 4.05 -2.75 2.35
C ASP A 137 4.21 -3.88 3.38
N ILE A 138 5.11 -4.83 3.15
CA ILE A 138 5.32 -5.98 4.05
C ILE A 138 5.63 -5.54 5.48
N THR A 139 6.52 -4.57 5.66
CA THR A 139 6.95 -4.16 7.01
C THR A 139 5.96 -3.24 7.70
N GLN A 140 5.33 -2.34 6.95
CA GLN A 140 4.40 -1.34 7.49
C GLN A 140 3.01 -1.92 7.74
N HIS A 141 2.52 -2.81 6.87
CA HIS A 141 1.18 -3.38 7.02
C HIS A 141 1.00 -4.15 8.32
N VAL A 142 2.06 -4.74 8.89
CA VAL A 142 1.99 -5.37 10.22
C VAL A 142 1.60 -4.33 11.28
N LEU A 143 2.25 -3.17 11.28
CA LEU A 143 1.97 -2.08 12.22
C LEU A 143 0.62 -1.41 11.93
N ILE A 144 0.32 -1.16 10.66
CA ILE A 144 -0.95 -0.56 10.21
C ILE A 144 -2.13 -1.42 10.69
N ARG A 145 -2.08 -2.73 10.45
CA ARG A 145 -3.15 -3.64 10.89
C ARG A 145 -3.34 -3.63 12.40
N ALA A 146 -2.24 -3.63 13.16
CA ALA A 146 -2.32 -3.54 14.62
C ALA A 146 -2.96 -2.22 15.09
N GLU A 147 -2.65 -1.09 14.44
CA GLU A 147 -3.28 0.20 14.74
C GLU A 147 -4.76 0.23 14.33
N LEU A 148 -5.12 -0.35 13.19
CA LEU A 148 -6.51 -0.45 12.74
C LEU A 148 -7.34 -1.31 13.70
N ASP A 149 -6.81 -2.46 14.11
CA ASP A 149 -7.46 -3.33 15.12
C ASP A 149 -7.62 -2.58 16.46
N ARG A 150 -6.60 -1.84 16.92
CA ARG A 150 -6.65 -1.03 18.15
C ARG A 150 -7.73 0.06 18.10
N ARG A 151 -8.00 0.60 16.92
CA ARG A 151 -9.00 1.65 16.68
C ARG A 151 -10.41 1.08 16.39
N GLY A 152 -10.54 -0.24 16.26
CA GLY A 152 -11.81 -0.89 15.93
C GLY A 152 -12.27 -0.62 14.48
N ILE A 153 -11.35 -0.32 13.56
CA ILE A 153 -11.64 -0.09 12.15
C ILE A 153 -11.58 -1.41 11.40
N ASP A 154 -12.66 -1.77 10.71
CA ASP A 154 -12.71 -2.98 9.88
C ASP A 154 -11.93 -2.76 8.57
N HIS A 155 -10.71 -3.23 8.56
CA HIS A 155 -9.86 -3.25 7.37
C HIS A 155 -9.83 -4.63 6.70
N LYS A 156 -10.31 -5.67 7.39
CA LYS A 156 -10.18 -7.07 6.93
C LYS A 156 -11.20 -7.42 5.86
N THR A 157 -12.42 -6.93 5.98
CA THR A 157 -13.52 -7.27 5.07
C THR A 157 -13.22 -6.86 3.63
N PHE A 158 -12.69 -5.66 3.39
CA PHE A 158 -12.27 -5.21 2.05
C PHE A 158 -11.13 -6.07 1.50
N TRP A 159 -10.11 -6.31 2.31
CA TRP A 159 -8.96 -7.11 1.91
C TRP A 159 -9.35 -8.57 1.61
N GLN A 160 -10.20 -9.18 2.44
CA GLN A 160 -10.75 -10.53 2.20
C GLN A 160 -11.53 -10.59 0.88
N THR A 161 -12.34 -9.56 0.60
CA THR A 161 -13.09 -9.45 -0.66
C THR A 161 -12.15 -9.41 -1.87
N THR A 162 -11.09 -8.62 -1.79
CA THR A 162 -10.10 -8.48 -2.87
C THR A 162 -9.34 -9.78 -3.11
N VAL A 163 -8.87 -10.42 -2.04
CA VAL A 163 -8.18 -11.73 -2.13
C VAL A 163 -9.13 -12.82 -2.64
N GLY A 164 -10.39 -12.83 -2.17
CA GLY A 164 -11.42 -13.77 -2.62
C GLY A 164 -11.74 -13.64 -4.10
N LYS A 165 -11.77 -12.42 -4.65
CA LYS A 165 -11.92 -12.18 -6.09
C LYS A 165 -10.75 -12.81 -6.87
N ALA A 166 -9.51 -12.62 -6.44
CA ALA A 166 -8.34 -13.20 -7.08
C ALA A 166 -8.39 -14.74 -7.05
N ILE A 167 -8.75 -15.36 -5.93
CA ILE A 167 -8.93 -16.81 -5.82
C ILE A 167 -9.98 -17.29 -6.83
N THR A 168 -11.15 -16.66 -6.87
CA THR A 168 -12.23 -17.02 -7.80
C THR A 168 -11.81 -16.90 -9.27
N GLN A 169 -11.03 -15.90 -9.63
CA GLN A 169 -10.49 -15.74 -10.98
C GLN A 169 -9.54 -16.89 -11.35
N ALA A 170 -8.64 -17.26 -10.43
CA ALA A 170 -7.72 -18.36 -10.64
C ALA A 170 -8.43 -19.73 -10.76
N GLU A 171 -9.48 -19.95 -9.97
CA GLU A 171 -10.32 -21.16 -10.07
C GLU A 171 -11.02 -21.29 -11.43
N LYS A 172 -11.35 -20.14 -12.06
CA LYS A 172 -11.86 -20.08 -13.43
C LYS A 172 -10.77 -20.27 -14.51
N GLY A 173 -9.54 -20.57 -14.09
CA GLY A 173 -8.43 -20.82 -15.01
C GLY A 173 -7.70 -19.58 -15.49
N GLN A 174 -7.95 -18.41 -14.91
CA GLN A 174 -7.24 -17.21 -15.28
C GLN A 174 -5.81 -17.22 -14.73
N THR A 175 -4.85 -16.81 -15.55
CA THR A 175 -3.49 -16.51 -15.10
C THR A 175 -3.50 -15.13 -14.47
N LEU A 176 -3.20 -15.06 -13.17
CA LEU A 176 -3.24 -13.80 -12.42
C LEU A 176 -1.95 -13.01 -12.55
N TRP A 177 -0.83 -13.69 -12.77
CA TRP A 177 0.50 -13.08 -12.70
C TRP A 177 1.37 -13.49 -13.89
N THR A 178 2.29 -12.60 -14.24
CA THR A 178 3.31 -12.84 -15.24
C THR A 178 4.64 -13.23 -14.57
N ASP A 179 5.50 -13.95 -15.28
CA ASP A 179 6.85 -14.31 -14.79
C ASP A 179 7.85 -13.15 -15.00
N THR A 180 7.48 -11.95 -14.53
CA THR A 180 8.36 -10.78 -14.52
C THR A 180 8.91 -10.52 -13.11
N GLY A 181 10.05 -9.83 -13.01
CA GLY A 181 10.66 -9.52 -11.73
C GLY A 181 9.72 -8.81 -10.76
N CYS A 182 9.02 -7.76 -11.23
CA CYS A 182 8.08 -7.02 -10.38
C CYS A 182 6.84 -7.84 -10.01
N SER A 183 6.33 -8.69 -10.91
CA SER A 183 5.20 -9.58 -10.59
C SER A 183 5.58 -10.59 -9.50
N LYS A 184 6.77 -11.17 -9.56
CA LYS A 184 7.28 -12.07 -8.50
C LYS A 184 7.33 -11.35 -7.15
N VAL A 185 7.87 -10.14 -7.14
CA VAL A 185 7.99 -9.32 -5.93
C VAL A 185 6.61 -8.99 -5.34
N ALA A 186 5.67 -8.56 -6.17
CA ALA A 186 4.30 -8.25 -5.75
C ALA A 186 3.58 -9.48 -5.17
N VAL A 187 3.68 -10.63 -5.83
CA VAL A 187 3.06 -11.88 -5.36
C VAL A 187 3.69 -12.36 -4.05
N ALA A 188 5.02 -12.27 -3.93
CA ALA A 188 5.69 -12.61 -2.68
C ALA A 188 5.23 -11.72 -1.54
N ALA A 189 5.17 -10.41 -1.76
CA ALA A 189 4.69 -9.44 -0.77
C ALA A 189 3.24 -9.73 -0.34
N GLN A 190 2.36 -9.93 -1.31
CA GLN A 190 0.95 -10.23 -1.02
C GLN A 190 0.79 -11.54 -0.24
N LEU A 191 1.55 -12.59 -0.58
CA LEU A 191 1.46 -13.85 0.14
C LEU A 191 2.06 -13.75 1.57
N VAL A 192 3.13 -12.98 1.77
CA VAL A 192 3.63 -12.66 3.12
C VAL A 192 2.53 -11.97 3.94
N ASP A 193 1.89 -10.95 3.39
CA ASP A 193 0.81 -10.23 4.04
C ASP A 193 -0.37 -11.13 4.40
N ILE A 194 -0.80 -11.99 3.48
CA ILE A 194 -1.89 -12.95 3.71
C ILE A 194 -1.50 -13.93 4.83
N ARG A 195 -0.30 -14.46 4.84
CA ARG A 195 0.17 -15.39 5.88
C ARG A 195 0.21 -14.74 7.27
N LEU A 196 0.55 -13.45 7.34
CA LEU A 196 0.65 -12.70 8.59
C LEU A 196 -0.70 -12.13 9.05
N GLY A 197 -1.61 -11.81 8.14
CA GLY A 197 -2.82 -11.05 8.47
C GLY A 197 -4.16 -11.70 8.11
N LEU A 198 -4.20 -12.66 7.18
CA LEU A 198 -5.42 -13.35 6.72
C LEU A 198 -5.27 -14.86 6.71
N PRO A 199 -5.10 -15.52 7.87
CA PRO A 199 -4.78 -16.94 7.94
C PRO A 199 -5.84 -17.85 7.27
N SER A 200 -7.10 -17.45 7.24
CA SER A 200 -8.18 -18.18 6.56
C SER A 200 -8.06 -18.24 5.03
N PHE A 201 -7.34 -17.30 4.43
CA PHE A 201 -7.10 -17.24 2.98
C PHE A 201 -5.74 -17.83 2.57
N ARG A 202 -4.91 -18.23 3.54
CA ARG A 202 -3.57 -18.74 3.29
C ARG A 202 -3.57 -19.93 2.33
N GLU A 203 -4.23 -21.01 2.70
CA GLU A 203 -4.22 -22.25 1.91
C GLU A 203 -4.75 -22.06 0.47
N PRO A 204 -5.95 -21.45 0.25
CA PRO A 204 -6.46 -21.27 -1.09
C PRO A 204 -5.55 -20.39 -1.96
N TYR A 205 -5.03 -19.29 -1.39
CA TYR A 205 -4.18 -18.39 -2.14
C TYR A 205 -2.81 -19.01 -2.45
N GLU A 206 -2.19 -19.68 -1.48
CA GLU A 206 -0.91 -20.37 -1.65
C GLU A 206 -0.99 -21.50 -2.68
N ALA A 207 -2.12 -22.21 -2.77
CA ALA A 207 -2.33 -23.24 -3.80
C ALA A 207 -2.25 -22.65 -5.21
N ILE A 208 -2.79 -21.44 -5.41
CA ILE A 208 -2.71 -20.73 -6.69
C ILE A 208 -1.26 -20.31 -6.97
N VAL A 209 -0.58 -19.72 -5.98
CA VAL A 209 0.82 -19.30 -6.11
C VAL A 209 1.71 -20.52 -6.45
N ARG A 210 1.51 -21.64 -5.77
CA ARG A 210 2.22 -22.90 -6.02
C ARG A 210 2.06 -23.39 -7.46
N LYS A 211 0.87 -23.19 -8.04
CA LYS A 211 0.56 -23.59 -9.41
C LYS A 211 1.11 -22.60 -10.44
N GLN A 212 0.98 -21.30 -10.20
CA GLN A 212 1.25 -20.27 -11.19
C GLN A 212 2.67 -19.66 -11.07
N LEU A 213 3.19 -19.53 -9.85
CA LEU A 213 4.46 -18.84 -9.59
C LEU A 213 5.22 -19.46 -8.39
N PRO A 214 5.55 -20.76 -8.43
CA PRO A 214 6.13 -21.48 -7.27
C PRO A 214 7.47 -20.91 -6.80
N VAL A 215 8.22 -20.25 -7.66
CA VAL A 215 9.55 -19.68 -7.37
C VAL A 215 9.53 -18.67 -6.21
N VAL A 216 8.39 -18.08 -5.88
CA VAL A 216 8.29 -17.10 -4.78
C VAL A 216 8.20 -17.76 -3.39
N LEU A 217 7.76 -19.03 -3.31
CA LEU A 217 7.46 -19.68 -2.03
C LEU A 217 8.65 -19.74 -1.06
N PRO A 218 9.88 -20.12 -1.48
CA PRO A 218 11.02 -20.14 -0.56
C PRO A 218 11.34 -18.76 0.04
N VAL A 219 11.19 -17.69 -0.73
CA VAL A 219 11.39 -16.33 -0.25
C VAL A 219 10.30 -15.94 0.76
N VAL A 220 9.05 -16.27 0.46
CA VAL A 220 7.92 -16.03 1.38
C VAL A 220 8.13 -16.77 2.71
N ASP A 221 8.57 -18.04 2.68
CA ASP A 221 8.85 -18.82 3.88
C ASP A 221 9.90 -18.15 4.77
N ARG A 222 11.00 -17.66 4.16
CA ARG A 222 12.06 -16.95 4.89
C ARG A 222 11.56 -15.64 5.46
N LEU A 223 10.81 -14.85 4.67
CA LEU A 223 10.30 -13.55 5.12
C LEU A 223 9.27 -13.67 6.24
N VAL A 224 8.33 -14.61 6.15
CA VAL A 224 7.32 -14.83 7.20
C VAL A 224 8.00 -15.26 8.51
N LYS A 225 8.97 -16.20 8.43
CA LYS A 225 9.74 -16.61 9.61
C LYS A 225 10.50 -15.43 10.21
N TYR A 226 11.24 -14.69 9.40
CA TYR A 226 12.03 -13.54 9.86
C TYR A 226 11.16 -12.48 10.52
N LEU A 227 10.05 -12.08 9.89
CA LEU A 227 9.15 -11.06 10.42
C LEU A 227 8.39 -11.51 11.68
N GLY A 228 8.21 -12.83 11.86
CA GLY A 228 7.65 -13.38 13.09
C GLY A 228 8.59 -13.26 14.32
N ASP A 229 9.89 -13.14 14.07
CA ASP A 229 10.93 -13.06 15.10
C ASP A 229 11.37 -11.61 15.40
N VAL A 230 10.90 -10.61 14.62
CA VAL A 230 11.33 -9.20 14.71
C VAL A 230 10.26 -8.33 15.37
N ASP A 231 10.68 -7.52 16.33
CA ASP A 231 9.82 -6.45 16.88
C ASP A 231 9.84 -5.23 15.95
N LEU A 232 8.82 -5.14 15.08
CA LEU A 232 8.67 -4.03 14.15
C LEU A 232 8.30 -2.70 14.83
N TRP A 233 7.89 -2.70 16.12
CA TRP A 233 7.65 -1.47 16.87
C TRP A 233 8.95 -0.83 17.34
N ASP A 234 10.03 -1.59 17.47
CA ASP A 234 11.37 -1.04 17.66
C ASP A 234 11.90 -0.47 16.34
N LYS A 235 12.14 0.84 16.28
CA LYS A 235 12.56 1.54 15.05
C LYS A 235 13.91 1.05 14.51
N GLY A 236 14.77 0.53 15.36
CA GLY A 236 16.06 -0.06 14.97
C GLY A 236 15.85 -1.38 14.24
N GLN A 237 15.05 -2.27 14.82
CA GLN A 237 14.68 -3.54 14.22
C GLN A 237 13.84 -3.34 12.96
N HIS A 238 12.91 -2.36 12.95
CA HIS A 238 12.16 -1.99 11.76
C HIS A 238 13.08 -1.58 10.59
N ARG A 239 14.12 -0.77 10.86
CA ARG A 239 15.12 -0.40 9.84
C ARG A 239 15.86 -1.62 9.30
N GLN A 240 16.24 -2.54 10.19
CA GLN A 240 16.90 -3.78 9.79
C GLN A 240 15.95 -4.66 8.97
N ALA A 241 14.67 -4.74 9.34
CA ALA A 241 13.66 -5.47 8.61
C ALA A 241 13.49 -4.92 7.18
N LEU A 242 13.41 -3.61 7.01
CA LEU A 242 13.37 -2.99 5.68
C LEU A 242 14.57 -3.41 4.81
N GLN A 243 15.78 -3.43 5.37
CA GLN A 243 16.99 -3.83 4.64
C GLN A 243 16.96 -5.31 4.24
N THR A 244 16.56 -6.18 5.16
CA THR A 244 16.48 -7.63 4.92
C THR A 244 15.40 -7.96 3.90
N VAL A 245 14.20 -7.41 4.05
CA VAL A 245 13.07 -7.61 3.12
C VAL A 245 13.43 -7.09 1.74
N PHE A 246 14.03 -5.90 1.65
CA PHE A 246 14.48 -5.33 0.38
C PHE A 246 15.48 -6.24 -0.33
N ALA A 247 16.49 -6.76 0.38
CA ALA A 247 17.50 -7.64 -0.20
C ALA A 247 16.90 -8.95 -0.73
N GLU A 248 15.97 -9.58 0.02
CA GLU A 248 15.29 -10.81 -0.40
C GLU A 248 14.39 -10.58 -1.63
N LEU A 249 13.60 -9.50 -1.62
CA LEU A 249 12.72 -9.16 -2.75
C LEU A 249 13.51 -8.75 -3.99
N LYS A 250 14.62 -8.04 -3.82
CA LYS A 250 15.52 -7.66 -4.91
C LYS A 250 16.10 -8.91 -5.57
N ALA A 251 16.66 -9.82 -4.78
CA ALA A 251 17.21 -11.07 -5.29
C ALA A 251 16.16 -11.91 -6.05
N LEU A 252 14.92 -11.96 -5.54
CA LEU A 252 13.80 -12.61 -6.22
C LEU A 252 13.49 -11.94 -7.58
N GLY A 253 13.42 -10.61 -7.61
CA GLY A 253 13.14 -9.85 -8.82
C GLY A 253 14.21 -10.00 -9.90
N GLU A 254 15.48 -10.16 -9.49
CA GLU A 254 16.64 -10.39 -10.37
C GLU A 254 16.80 -11.86 -10.80
N GLY A 255 15.98 -12.78 -10.27
CA GLY A 255 16.13 -14.21 -10.53
C GLY A 255 17.32 -14.85 -9.82
N GLN A 256 17.87 -14.19 -8.79
CA GLN A 256 19.02 -14.64 -8.00
C GLN A 256 18.55 -15.33 -6.71
N THR A 257 17.58 -16.23 -6.80
CA THR A 257 17.13 -16.98 -5.59
C THR A 257 18.27 -17.88 -5.09
N LYS A 258 18.67 -17.68 -3.84
CA LYS A 258 19.55 -18.61 -3.14
C LYS A 258 18.77 -19.90 -2.89
N ASP A 259 19.30 -21.02 -3.37
CA ASP A 259 18.83 -22.36 -3.04
C ASP A 259 18.91 -22.64 -1.54
#